data_6a630a1d85477134b698658055dea25e
#
_entry.id   6a630a1d85477134b698658055dea25e
#
_cell.length_a   1.000
_cell.length_b   1.000
_cell.length_c   1.000
_cell.angle_alpha   90.00
_cell.angle_beta   90.00
_cell.angle_gamma   90.00
#
_symmetry.space_group_name_H-M   'P 1'
#
loop_
_entity.id
_entity.type
_entity.pdbx_description
1 polymer ?
#
loop_
_entity_poly.entity_id
_entity_poly.type
_entity_poly.pdbx_seq_one_letter_code
_entity_poly.pdbx_strand_id
1 'polypeptide(L)'
;MSVLHVNNVSKSYGKHQILWNVQFSAQQGQIVGLIGPSGSGKTTIIKLIMGMDYPSAGTVEVLQKQVPNLSLLKQIGYMAQSDALYQDLTGYENLTFFASMFLMTKEEQQERIAYVVNLVQLESAIKKRVATYSGGMKRRLSLAVALIQNPPLLILDEPTVGIDPELRKSIWQELTRLKNEEQKTIIVTTHVMDEAEKCDDLVMIREGRVITTGSPQKLKDDYQVTNLEEVFLKAGGEAHAHQSIS
;
A
#
# COMPACT_ATOMS: atom_id res chain seq x y z
N MET A 1 17.06 -2.93 -8.54
CA MET A 1 16.54 -4.31 -8.72
C MET A 1 15.03 -4.27 -8.58
N SER A 2 14.28 -4.92 -9.48
CA SER A 2 12.82 -4.90 -9.39
C SER A 2 12.33 -5.80 -8.24
N VAL A 3 11.41 -5.28 -7.44
CA VAL A 3 10.81 -5.96 -6.27
C VAL A 3 9.41 -6.44 -6.59
N LEU A 4 8.70 -5.74 -7.48
CA LEU A 4 7.35 -6.08 -7.91
C LEU A 4 7.25 -5.98 -9.43
N HIS A 5 6.69 -7.01 -10.06
CA HIS A 5 6.25 -7.00 -11.46
C HIS A 5 4.80 -7.46 -11.55
N VAL A 6 3.94 -6.60 -12.06
CA VAL A 6 2.58 -6.93 -12.47
C VAL A 6 2.56 -6.92 -14.00
N ASN A 7 2.36 -8.08 -14.63
CA ASN A 7 2.55 -8.23 -16.06
C ASN A 7 1.26 -8.68 -16.75
N ASN A 8 0.64 -7.78 -17.51
CA ASN A 8 -0.59 -7.98 -18.29
C ASN A 8 -1.71 -8.65 -17.48
N VAL A 9 -1.88 -8.23 -16.24
CA VAL A 9 -2.82 -8.84 -15.30
C VAL A 9 -4.25 -8.44 -15.63
N SER A 10 -5.10 -9.44 -15.82
CA SER A 10 -6.56 -9.28 -15.89
C SER A 10 -7.23 -10.09 -14.80
N LYS A 11 -8.35 -9.61 -14.29
CA LYS A 11 -9.13 -10.29 -13.24
C LYS A 11 -10.61 -10.16 -13.48
N SER A 12 -11.29 -11.30 -13.40
CA SER A 12 -12.77 -11.38 -13.48
C SER A 12 -13.31 -12.16 -12.27
N TYR A 13 -14.49 -11.78 -11.80
CA TYR A 13 -15.30 -12.53 -10.86
C TYR A 13 -16.62 -12.94 -11.56
N GLY A 14 -16.73 -14.22 -11.92
CA GLY A 14 -17.79 -14.70 -12.78
C GLY A 14 -17.75 -13.99 -14.15
N LYS A 15 -18.83 -13.28 -14.49
CA LYS A 15 -18.93 -12.53 -15.76
C LYS A 15 -18.44 -11.08 -15.65
N HIS A 16 -18.09 -10.60 -14.45
CA HIS A 16 -17.67 -9.21 -14.24
C HIS A 16 -16.16 -9.10 -14.26
N GLN A 17 -15.63 -8.44 -15.27
CA GLN A 17 -14.20 -8.12 -15.34
C GLN A 17 -13.92 -6.86 -14.54
N ILE A 18 -12.92 -6.96 -13.65
CA ILE A 18 -12.52 -5.90 -12.72
C ILE A 18 -11.21 -5.26 -13.15
N LEU A 19 -10.27 -6.06 -13.69
CA LEU A 19 -8.97 -5.57 -14.16
C LEU A 19 -8.73 -5.99 -15.61
N TRP A 20 -8.13 -5.06 -16.36
CA TRP A 20 -7.87 -5.21 -17.81
C TRP A 20 -6.41 -4.93 -18.10
N ASN A 21 -5.61 -5.98 -18.39
CA ASN A 21 -4.21 -5.88 -18.84
C ASN A 21 -3.38 -4.90 -18.00
N VAL A 22 -3.53 -4.93 -16.66
CA VAL A 22 -2.78 -4.08 -15.74
C VAL A 22 -1.30 -4.46 -15.80
N GLN A 23 -0.45 -3.46 -16.02
CA GLN A 23 1.00 -3.64 -16.09
C GLN A 23 1.70 -2.48 -15.38
N PHE A 24 2.58 -2.81 -14.42
CA PHE A 24 3.50 -1.88 -13.78
C PHE A 24 4.56 -2.65 -12.98
N SER A 25 5.58 -1.93 -12.52
CA SER A 25 6.64 -2.49 -11.68
C SER A 25 7.03 -1.53 -10.57
N ALA A 26 7.68 -2.06 -9.51
CA ALA A 26 8.32 -1.24 -8.49
C ALA A 26 9.76 -1.71 -8.29
N GLN A 27 10.67 -0.73 -8.20
CA GLN A 27 12.07 -1.00 -7.92
C GLN A 27 12.36 -0.95 -6.42
N GLN A 28 13.45 -1.58 -6.01
CA GLN A 28 13.93 -1.50 -4.64
C GLN A 28 14.16 -0.04 -4.23
N GLY A 29 13.73 0.31 -3.02
CA GLY A 29 13.89 1.67 -2.50
C GLY A 29 13.00 2.71 -3.18
N GLN A 30 11.81 2.31 -3.67
CA GLN A 30 10.81 3.22 -4.22
C GLN A 30 9.52 3.22 -3.41
N ILE A 31 8.86 4.36 -3.37
CA ILE A 31 7.44 4.50 -2.99
C ILE A 31 6.62 4.60 -4.27
N VAL A 32 5.77 3.62 -4.55
CA VAL A 32 4.87 3.60 -5.70
C VAL A 32 3.44 3.82 -5.23
N GLY A 33 2.80 4.88 -5.76
CA GLY A 33 1.41 5.21 -5.47
C GLY A 33 0.44 4.59 -6.48
N LEU A 34 -0.50 3.77 -6.00
CA LEU A 34 -1.64 3.33 -6.80
C LEU A 34 -2.80 4.30 -6.60
N ILE A 35 -3.07 5.12 -7.62
CA ILE A 35 -4.00 6.25 -7.54
C ILE A 35 -5.26 5.96 -8.36
N GLY A 36 -6.41 6.28 -7.81
CA GLY A 36 -7.68 6.16 -8.51
C GLY A 36 -8.88 6.24 -7.59
N PRO A 37 -10.09 6.45 -8.10
CA PRO A 37 -11.31 6.53 -7.31
C PRO A 37 -11.66 5.19 -6.65
N SER A 38 -12.60 5.21 -5.71
CA SER A 38 -13.17 3.99 -5.14
C SER A 38 -13.76 3.12 -6.24
N GLY A 39 -13.51 1.80 -6.16
CA GLY A 39 -13.98 0.85 -7.19
C GLY A 39 -13.09 0.77 -8.45
N SER A 40 -12.00 1.54 -8.56
CA SER A 40 -11.11 1.46 -9.74
C SER A 40 -10.29 0.16 -9.86
N GLY A 41 -10.30 -0.71 -8.84
CA GLY A 41 -9.59 -1.99 -8.85
C GLY A 41 -8.33 -2.06 -7.98
N LYS A 42 -7.94 -0.98 -7.27
CA LYS A 42 -6.71 -0.93 -6.43
C LYS A 42 -6.63 -2.08 -5.42
N THR A 43 -7.68 -2.29 -4.64
CA THR A 43 -7.73 -3.38 -3.64
C THR A 43 -7.66 -4.77 -4.30
N THR A 44 -8.21 -4.93 -5.51
CA THR A 44 -8.07 -6.17 -6.28
C THR A 44 -6.62 -6.39 -6.69
N ILE A 45 -5.93 -5.36 -7.17
CA ILE A 45 -4.49 -5.42 -7.49
C ILE A 45 -3.68 -5.82 -6.25
N ILE A 46 -3.95 -5.18 -5.09
CA ILE A 46 -3.28 -5.54 -3.83
C ILE A 46 -3.50 -7.01 -3.47
N LYS A 47 -4.73 -7.52 -3.56
CA LYS A 47 -5.02 -8.93 -3.30
C LYS A 47 -4.23 -9.88 -4.20
N LEU A 48 -4.05 -9.52 -5.46
CA LEU A 48 -3.24 -10.30 -6.40
C LEU A 48 -1.75 -10.23 -6.05
N ILE A 49 -1.22 -9.06 -5.69
CA ILE A 49 0.19 -8.89 -5.25
C ILE A 49 0.45 -9.69 -3.96
N MET A 50 -0.50 -9.69 -3.03
CA MET A 50 -0.42 -10.46 -1.78
C MET A 50 -0.59 -11.97 -1.99
N GLY A 51 -0.98 -12.42 -3.20
CA GLY A 51 -1.31 -13.82 -3.44
C GLY A 51 -2.56 -14.31 -2.72
N MET A 52 -3.45 -13.39 -2.32
CA MET A 52 -4.75 -13.70 -1.70
C MET A 52 -5.78 -14.12 -2.73
N ASP A 53 -5.49 -13.89 -4.00
CA ASP A 53 -6.32 -14.26 -5.14
C ASP A 53 -5.44 -14.55 -6.37
N TYR A 54 -6.00 -15.16 -7.40
CA TYR A 54 -5.31 -15.48 -8.65
C TYR A 54 -5.74 -14.55 -9.77
N PRO A 55 -4.81 -14.09 -10.63
CA PRO A 55 -5.21 -13.40 -11.85
C PRO A 55 -5.96 -14.35 -12.78
N SER A 56 -6.91 -13.81 -13.57
CA SER A 56 -7.57 -14.56 -14.64
C SER A 56 -6.67 -14.71 -15.88
N ALA A 57 -5.75 -13.76 -16.08
CA ALA A 57 -4.69 -13.78 -17.07
C ALA A 57 -3.52 -12.92 -16.60
N GLY A 58 -2.33 -13.15 -17.15
CA GLY A 58 -1.10 -12.46 -16.75
C GLY A 58 -0.44 -13.08 -15.53
N THR A 59 0.59 -12.42 -15.02
CA THR A 59 1.40 -12.91 -13.89
C THR A 59 1.76 -11.77 -12.93
N VAL A 60 1.93 -12.10 -11.65
CA VAL A 60 2.47 -11.21 -10.64
C VAL A 60 3.69 -11.87 -10.02
N GLU A 61 4.78 -11.13 -9.93
CA GLU A 61 6.03 -11.55 -9.31
C GLU A 61 6.41 -10.54 -8.21
N VAL A 62 6.73 -11.07 -7.03
CA VAL A 62 7.13 -10.29 -5.86
C VAL A 62 8.44 -10.87 -5.32
N LEU A 63 9.44 -10.01 -5.08
CA LEU A 63 10.77 -10.43 -4.59
C LEU A 63 11.33 -11.62 -5.39
N GLN A 64 11.19 -11.55 -6.73
CA GLN A 64 11.62 -12.58 -7.69
C GLN A 64 10.91 -13.93 -7.56
N LYS A 65 9.74 -13.96 -6.94
CA LYS A 65 8.91 -15.16 -6.82
C LYS A 65 7.52 -14.89 -7.37
N GLN A 66 7.03 -15.81 -8.17
CA GLN A 66 5.65 -15.75 -8.64
C GLN A 66 4.69 -15.95 -7.48
N VAL A 67 3.63 -15.14 -7.41
CA VAL A 67 2.56 -15.28 -6.41
C VAL A 67 1.38 -16.07 -7.00
N PRO A 68 0.64 -16.82 -6.15
CA PRO A 68 0.77 -16.95 -4.69
C PRO A 68 1.99 -17.74 -4.23
N ASN A 69 2.64 -17.27 -3.16
CA ASN A 69 3.77 -17.96 -2.55
C ASN A 69 3.83 -17.65 -1.05
N LEU A 70 3.57 -18.65 -0.23
CA LEU A 70 3.50 -18.49 1.23
C LEU A 70 4.81 -18.00 1.85
N SER A 71 5.98 -18.29 1.23
CA SER A 71 7.27 -17.83 1.76
C SER A 71 7.42 -16.30 1.71
N LEU A 72 6.61 -15.61 0.90
CA LEU A 72 6.60 -14.15 0.79
C LEU A 72 5.88 -13.46 1.94
N LEU A 73 4.92 -14.13 2.60
CA LEU A 73 4.14 -13.51 3.68
C LEU A 73 5.01 -13.00 4.84
N LYS A 74 6.18 -13.63 5.06
CA LYS A 74 7.16 -13.17 6.05
C LYS A 74 8.01 -11.97 5.59
N GLN A 75 7.89 -11.58 4.32
CA GLN A 75 8.69 -10.52 3.72
C GLN A 75 7.83 -9.33 3.27
N ILE A 76 6.52 -9.40 3.47
CA ILE A 76 5.57 -8.36 3.10
C ILE A 76 4.84 -7.87 4.35
N GLY A 77 4.96 -6.59 4.66
CA GLY A 77 4.10 -5.92 5.63
C GLY A 77 2.84 -5.43 4.94
N TYR A 78 1.69 -5.83 5.42
CA TYR A 78 0.42 -5.45 4.81
C TYR A 78 -0.50 -4.73 5.79
N MET A 79 -0.94 -3.56 5.41
CA MET A 79 -1.99 -2.80 6.08
C MET A 79 -3.21 -2.75 5.17
N ALA A 80 -4.26 -3.46 5.54
CA ALA A 80 -5.52 -3.49 4.79
C ALA A 80 -6.36 -2.22 5.03
N GLN A 81 -7.32 -1.98 4.15
CA GLN A 81 -8.30 -0.90 4.30
C GLN A 81 -9.15 -1.08 5.56
N SER A 82 -9.51 -2.30 5.92
CA SER A 82 -10.20 -2.63 7.17
C SER A 82 -9.20 -3.09 8.23
N ASP A 83 -9.38 -2.64 9.47
CA ASP A 83 -8.50 -3.00 10.58
C ASP A 83 -8.68 -4.46 10.97
N ALA A 84 -7.65 -5.28 10.75
CA ALA A 84 -7.60 -6.68 11.16
C ALA A 84 -7.03 -6.82 12.59
N LEU A 85 -7.69 -6.17 13.58
CA LEU A 85 -7.24 -6.10 14.96
C LEU A 85 -8.13 -6.92 15.88
N TYR A 86 -7.53 -7.54 16.88
CA TYR A 86 -8.25 -8.23 17.96
C TYR A 86 -8.79 -7.20 18.97
N GLN A 87 -10.08 -6.97 18.95
CA GLN A 87 -10.75 -5.92 19.72
C GLN A 87 -10.66 -6.15 21.25
N ASP A 88 -10.66 -7.40 21.69
CA ASP A 88 -10.62 -7.79 23.10
C ASP A 88 -9.21 -7.72 23.71
N LEU A 89 -8.17 -7.65 22.87
CA LEU A 89 -6.80 -7.50 23.27
C LEU A 89 -6.43 -6.00 23.40
N THR A 90 -5.41 -5.73 24.18
CA THR A 90 -4.76 -4.42 24.21
C THR A 90 -3.96 -4.19 22.91
N GLY A 91 -3.58 -2.93 22.65
CA GLY A 91 -2.69 -2.64 21.52
C GLY A 91 -1.36 -3.37 21.63
N TYR A 92 -0.79 -3.45 22.86
CA TYR A 92 0.45 -4.19 23.10
C TYR A 92 0.31 -5.68 22.83
N GLU A 93 -0.77 -6.31 23.30
CA GLU A 93 -1.05 -7.73 23.03
C GLU A 93 -1.26 -8.03 21.54
N ASN A 94 -1.93 -7.12 20.81
CA ASN A 94 -2.03 -7.22 19.35
C ASN A 94 -0.63 -7.23 18.71
N LEU A 95 0.24 -6.28 19.03
CA LEU A 95 1.59 -6.22 18.47
C LEU A 95 2.42 -7.45 18.85
N THR A 96 2.33 -7.91 20.10
CA THR A 96 3.00 -9.12 20.55
C THR A 96 2.53 -10.37 19.80
N PHE A 97 1.21 -10.49 19.60
CA PHE A 97 0.63 -11.58 18.83
C PHE A 97 1.16 -11.62 17.40
N PHE A 98 1.11 -10.49 16.69
CA PHE A 98 1.63 -10.45 15.31
C PHE A 98 3.15 -10.65 15.26
N ALA A 99 3.92 -10.06 16.18
CA ALA A 99 5.37 -10.26 16.25
C ALA A 99 5.75 -11.74 16.47
N SER A 100 4.96 -12.47 17.26
CA SER A 100 5.22 -13.91 17.53
C SER A 100 5.16 -14.80 16.28
N MET A 101 4.51 -14.33 15.19
CA MET A 101 4.44 -15.08 13.92
C MET A 101 5.75 -15.04 13.13
N PHE A 102 6.72 -14.19 13.51
CA PHE A 102 7.91 -13.89 12.71
C PHE A 102 9.23 -14.40 13.31
N LEU A 103 9.21 -15.38 14.19
CA LEU A 103 10.40 -16.04 14.77
C LEU A 103 11.42 -15.05 15.41
N MET A 104 10.94 -13.90 15.88
CA MET A 104 11.76 -12.92 16.60
C MET A 104 12.07 -13.40 18.02
N THR A 105 13.26 -13.09 18.53
CA THR A 105 13.56 -13.24 19.96
C THR A 105 12.68 -12.32 20.80
N LYS A 106 12.61 -12.53 22.11
CA LYS A 106 11.83 -11.64 23.00
C LYS A 106 12.37 -10.22 23.00
N GLU A 107 13.68 -10.07 22.93
CA GLU A 107 14.39 -8.81 22.89
C GLU A 107 14.06 -8.06 21.60
N GLU A 108 14.17 -8.72 20.45
CA GLU A 108 13.79 -8.15 19.15
C GLU A 108 12.31 -7.73 19.11
N GLN A 109 11.42 -8.55 19.66
CA GLN A 109 9.99 -8.19 19.76
C GLN A 109 9.78 -6.91 20.58
N GLN A 110 10.45 -6.78 21.74
CA GLN A 110 10.33 -5.60 22.59
C GLN A 110 10.84 -4.35 21.90
N GLU A 111 11.99 -4.40 21.25
CA GLU A 111 12.58 -3.30 20.50
C GLU A 111 11.66 -2.87 19.34
N ARG A 112 11.15 -3.84 18.55
CA ARG A 112 10.26 -3.55 17.43
C ARG A 112 8.93 -2.97 17.89
N ILE A 113 8.34 -3.50 18.96
CA ILE A 113 7.11 -2.97 19.53
C ILE A 113 7.32 -1.53 20.00
N ALA A 114 8.39 -1.26 20.75
CA ALA A 114 8.70 0.10 21.21
C ALA A 114 8.86 1.08 20.04
N TYR A 115 9.60 0.68 19.00
CA TYR A 115 9.80 1.48 17.81
C TYR A 115 8.48 1.80 17.09
N VAL A 116 7.66 0.79 16.77
CA VAL A 116 6.42 1.03 16.02
C VAL A 116 5.37 1.79 16.82
N VAL A 117 5.33 1.59 18.16
CA VAL A 117 4.42 2.33 19.06
C VAL A 117 4.77 3.80 19.11
N ASN A 118 6.07 4.13 19.21
CA ASN A 118 6.54 5.51 19.17
C ASN A 118 6.23 6.16 17.82
N LEU A 119 6.53 5.46 16.71
CA LEU A 119 6.24 5.96 15.36
C LEU A 119 4.78 6.38 15.18
N VAL A 120 3.84 5.55 15.65
CA VAL A 120 2.40 5.81 15.50
C VAL A 120 1.80 6.58 16.68
N GLN A 121 2.60 7.05 17.64
CA GLN A 121 2.21 7.86 18.81
C GLN A 121 1.06 7.18 19.61
N LEU A 122 1.22 5.92 19.96
CA LEU A 122 0.25 5.16 20.75
C LEU A 122 0.73 4.82 22.17
N GLU A 123 1.83 5.40 22.67
CA GLU A 123 2.44 5.08 23.96
C GLU A 123 1.44 5.19 25.13
N SER A 124 0.63 6.25 25.14
CA SER A 124 -0.36 6.50 26.21
C SER A 124 -1.57 5.56 26.17
N ALA A 125 -1.79 4.89 25.03
CA ALA A 125 -2.96 4.06 24.79
C ALA A 125 -2.63 2.57 24.63
N ILE A 126 -1.36 2.21 24.44
CA ILE A 126 -0.96 0.85 24.02
C ILE A 126 -1.41 -0.26 24.98
N LYS A 127 -1.59 0.06 26.26
CA LYS A 127 -2.08 -0.87 27.30
C LYS A 127 -3.61 -0.92 27.42
N LYS A 128 -4.36 -0.08 26.67
CA LYS A 128 -5.83 -0.10 26.65
C LYS A 128 -6.32 -1.12 25.63
N ARG A 129 -7.53 -1.69 25.86
CA ARG A 129 -8.17 -2.61 24.89
C ARG A 129 -8.50 -1.88 23.59
N VAL A 130 -8.27 -2.54 22.47
CA VAL A 130 -8.52 -2.00 21.12
C VAL A 130 -10.00 -1.67 20.90
N ALA A 131 -10.92 -2.36 21.59
CA ALA A 131 -12.33 -2.03 21.58
C ALA A 131 -12.61 -0.56 21.99
N THR A 132 -11.74 0.04 22.83
CA THR A 132 -11.88 1.44 23.31
C THR A 132 -11.18 2.46 22.41
N TYR A 133 -10.50 2.03 21.35
CA TYR A 133 -9.76 2.91 20.44
C TYR A 133 -10.72 3.66 19.50
N SER A 134 -10.39 4.91 19.20
CA SER A 134 -11.01 5.62 18.08
C SER A 134 -10.63 4.97 16.74
N GLY A 135 -11.35 5.29 15.66
CA GLY A 135 -11.00 4.82 14.32
C GLY A 135 -9.56 5.18 13.93
N GLY A 136 -9.13 6.41 14.17
CA GLY A 136 -7.75 6.84 13.92
C GLY A 136 -6.72 6.08 14.75
N MET A 137 -7.01 5.74 16.00
CA MET A 137 -6.11 4.92 16.84
C MET A 137 -6.02 3.48 16.31
N LYS A 138 -7.13 2.89 15.85
CA LYS A 138 -7.12 1.57 15.21
C LYS A 138 -6.29 1.60 13.94
N ARG A 139 -6.45 2.64 13.11
CA ARG A 139 -5.69 2.83 11.89
C ARG A 139 -4.19 2.92 12.15
N ARG A 140 -3.78 3.67 13.18
CA ARG A 140 -2.39 3.77 13.65
C ARG A 140 -1.84 2.44 14.12
N LEU A 141 -2.62 1.67 14.89
CA LEU A 141 -2.20 0.32 15.32
C LEU A 141 -2.07 -0.64 14.15
N SER A 142 -2.96 -0.58 13.15
CA SER A 142 -2.86 -1.39 11.92
C SER A 142 -1.58 -1.10 11.14
N LEU A 143 -1.16 0.17 11.06
CA LEU A 143 0.13 0.55 10.48
C LEU A 143 1.30 -0.02 11.29
N ALA A 144 1.24 0.07 12.62
CA ALA A 144 2.26 -0.52 13.50
C ALA A 144 2.40 -2.04 13.29
N VAL A 145 1.27 -2.75 13.13
CA VAL A 145 1.27 -4.20 12.81
C VAL A 145 1.95 -4.47 11.47
N ALA A 146 1.69 -3.68 10.43
CA ALA A 146 2.33 -3.87 9.12
C ALA A 146 3.86 -3.65 9.16
N LEU A 147 4.33 -2.82 10.09
CA LEU A 147 5.75 -2.50 10.26
C LEU A 147 6.49 -3.40 11.25
N ILE A 148 5.78 -4.23 12.04
CA ILE A 148 6.36 -4.95 13.18
C ILE A 148 7.51 -5.88 12.78
N GLN A 149 7.37 -6.59 11.68
CA GLN A 149 8.36 -7.57 11.18
C GLN A 149 9.53 -6.95 10.41
N ASN A 150 9.56 -5.62 10.27
CA ASN A 150 10.58 -4.91 9.48
C ASN A 150 10.71 -5.41 8.03
N PRO A 151 9.62 -5.54 7.26
CA PRO A 151 9.62 -6.20 5.96
C PRO A 151 10.38 -5.38 4.89
N PRO A 152 10.98 -6.02 3.85
CA PRO A 152 11.56 -5.31 2.71
C PRO A 152 10.53 -4.69 1.78
N LEU A 153 9.29 -5.22 1.75
CA LEU A 153 8.17 -4.69 0.99
C LEU A 153 7.01 -4.36 1.92
N LEU A 154 6.52 -3.12 1.84
CA LEU A 154 5.32 -2.64 2.53
C LEU A 154 4.20 -2.41 1.51
N ILE A 155 3.00 -2.86 1.83
CA ILE A 155 1.79 -2.59 1.06
C ILE A 155 0.79 -1.96 2.02
N LEU A 156 0.47 -0.68 1.76
CA LEU A 156 -0.34 0.15 2.64
C LEU A 156 -1.60 0.61 1.90
N ASP A 157 -2.75 0.06 2.28
CA ASP A 157 -4.03 0.42 1.65
C ASP A 157 -4.67 1.60 2.39
N GLU A 158 -4.57 2.80 1.80
CA GLU A 158 -5.04 4.09 2.35
C GLU A 158 -4.53 4.37 3.79
N PRO A 159 -3.20 4.36 4.04
CA PRO A 159 -2.64 4.27 5.40
C PRO A 159 -2.96 5.46 6.30
N THR A 160 -3.27 6.62 5.74
CA THR A 160 -3.42 7.87 6.49
C THR A 160 -4.85 8.43 6.49
N VAL A 161 -5.81 7.67 5.96
CA VAL A 161 -7.23 8.05 6.03
C VAL A 161 -7.70 8.07 7.48
N GLY A 162 -8.34 9.18 7.88
CA GLY A 162 -8.83 9.36 9.26
C GLY A 162 -7.74 9.68 10.30
N ILE A 163 -6.51 9.96 9.86
CA ILE A 163 -5.39 10.39 10.70
C ILE A 163 -5.26 11.92 10.63
N ASP A 164 -4.96 12.55 11.77
CA ASP A 164 -4.75 13.99 11.83
C ASP A 164 -3.54 14.45 10.97
N PRO A 165 -3.53 15.73 10.54
CA PRO A 165 -2.52 16.21 9.58
C PRO A 165 -1.08 16.15 10.11
N GLU A 166 -0.86 16.37 11.40
CA GLU A 166 0.49 16.38 11.99
C GLU A 166 1.07 14.97 12.00
N LEU A 167 0.30 13.99 12.46
CA LEU A 167 0.72 12.59 12.47
C LEU A 167 0.82 12.04 11.05
N ARG A 168 -0.06 12.43 10.12
CA ARG A 168 0.06 12.08 8.70
C ARG A 168 1.42 12.52 8.14
N LYS A 169 1.83 13.76 8.43
CA LYS A 169 3.14 14.26 8.03
C LYS A 169 4.28 13.41 8.61
N SER A 170 4.20 13.08 9.90
CA SER A 170 5.20 12.23 10.57
C SER A 170 5.29 10.83 9.95
N ILE A 171 4.15 10.19 9.66
CA ILE A 171 4.10 8.89 8.99
C ILE A 171 4.80 8.97 7.62
N TRP A 172 4.50 9.97 6.79
CA TRP A 172 5.13 10.14 5.49
C TRP A 172 6.63 10.40 5.58
N GLN A 173 7.09 11.16 6.58
CA GLN A 173 8.50 11.35 6.85
C GLN A 173 9.19 10.01 7.15
N GLU A 174 8.55 9.16 7.96
CA GLU A 174 9.09 7.84 8.28
C GLU A 174 9.08 6.88 7.08
N LEU A 175 8.02 6.86 6.27
CA LEU A 175 8.01 6.08 5.03
C LEU A 175 9.15 6.50 4.09
N THR A 176 9.40 7.81 3.99
CA THR A 176 10.52 8.35 3.21
C THR A 176 11.87 7.94 3.81
N ARG A 177 12.02 7.95 5.14
CA ARG A 177 13.23 7.47 5.83
C ARG A 177 13.47 5.98 5.55
N LEU A 178 12.43 5.14 5.73
CA LEU A 178 12.51 3.71 5.47
C LEU A 178 12.93 3.40 4.03
N LYS A 179 12.41 4.16 3.08
CA LYS A 179 12.81 4.08 1.67
C LYS A 179 14.28 4.45 1.49
N ASN A 180 14.71 5.60 1.98
CA ASN A 180 16.03 6.16 1.69
C ASN A 180 17.15 5.44 2.46
N GLU A 181 16.97 5.17 3.74
CA GLU A 181 18.00 4.63 4.62
C GLU A 181 17.99 3.10 4.64
N GLU A 182 16.80 2.48 4.61
CA GLU A 182 16.67 1.02 4.70
C GLU A 182 16.34 0.36 3.35
N GLN A 183 16.27 1.15 2.26
CA GLN A 183 15.98 0.68 0.90
C GLN A 183 14.70 -0.17 0.79
N LYS A 184 13.72 0.11 1.66
CA LYS A 184 12.41 -0.56 1.60
C LYS A 184 11.62 -0.10 0.39
N THR A 185 10.91 -1.03 -0.22
CA THR A 185 9.94 -0.73 -1.28
C THR A 185 8.56 -0.60 -0.66
N ILE A 186 7.82 0.42 -1.04
CA ILE A 186 6.52 0.73 -0.44
C ILE A 186 5.49 0.93 -1.55
N ILE A 187 4.41 0.17 -1.51
CA ILE A 187 3.24 0.37 -2.35
C ILE A 187 2.15 1.02 -1.50
N VAL A 188 1.69 2.18 -1.90
CA VAL A 188 0.64 2.92 -1.18
C VAL A 188 -0.57 3.09 -2.09
N THR A 189 -1.76 2.76 -1.63
CA THR A 189 -2.96 3.26 -2.31
C THR A 189 -3.40 4.56 -1.65
N THR A 190 -3.80 5.50 -2.45
CA THR A 190 -4.43 6.74 -1.97
C THR A 190 -5.34 7.34 -3.04
N HIS A 191 -6.28 8.15 -2.60
CA HIS A 191 -7.07 9.04 -3.45
C HIS A 191 -6.76 10.52 -3.16
N VAL A 192 -5.77 10.78 -2.28
CA VAL A 192 -5.31 12.11 -1.87
C VAL A 192 -4.11 12.51 -2.70
N MET A 193 -4.25 13.55 -3.55
CA MET A 193 -3.19 13.94 -4.47
C MET A 193 -1.94 14.50 -3.78
N ASP A 194 -2.10 15.17 -2.62
CA ASP A 194 -0.95 15.60 -1.81
C ASP A 194 -0.07 14.43 -1.32
N GLU A 195 -0.63 13.25 -1.19
CA GLU A 195 0.12 12.03 -0.87
C GLU A 195 0.77 11.44 -2.11
N ALA A 196 0.08 11.50 -3.24
CA ALA A 196 0.63 11.08 -4.53
C ALA A 196 1.89 11.88 -4.90
N GLU A 197 1.94 13.18 -4.61
CA GLU A 197 3.13 14.02 -4.81
C GLU A 197 4.38 13.55 -4.03
N LYS A 198 4.21 12.73 -3.00
CA LYS A 198 5.32 12.19 -2.19
C LYS A 198 5.85 10.85 -2.69
N CYS A 199 5.20 10.26 -3.67
CA CYS A 199 5.62 9.00 -4.28
C CYS A 199 6.72 9.24 -5.32
N ASP A 200 7.60 8.26 -5.51
CA ASP A 200 8.61 8.31 -6.56
C ASP A 200 8.00 8.01 -7.93
N ASP A 201 7.00 7.14 -7.95
CA ASP A 201 6.28 6.75 -9.17
C ASP A 201 4.80 6.55 -8.88
N LEU A 202 3.96 6.83 -9.86
CA LEU A 202 2.51 6.71 -9.78
C LEU A 202 1.99 5.73 -10.83
N VAL A 203 0.99 4.95 -10.42
CA VAL A 203 0.18 4.12 -11.31
C VAL A 203 -1.26 4.62 -11.16
N MET A 204 -1.73 5.39 -12.14
CA MET A 204 -3.09 5.93 -12.13
C MET A 204 -4.05 4.92 -12.75
N ILE A 205 -5.09 4.58 -11.99
CA ILE A 205 -6.01 3.49 -12.34
C ILE A 205 -7.44 4.03 -12.41
N ARG A 206 -8.10 3.73 -13.52
CA ARG A 206 -9.52 4.04 -13.74
C ARG A 206 -10.21 2.85 -14.40
N GLU A 207 -11.37 2.44 -13.87
CA GLU A 207 -12.20 1.36 -14.44
C GLU A 207 -11.40 0.05 -14.72
N GLY A 208 -10.52 -0.31 -13.78
CA GLY A 208 -9.70 -1.52 -13.87
C GLY A 208 -8.54 -1.44 -14.88
N ARG A 209 -8.22 -0.28 -15.42
CA ARG A 209 -7.13 -0.06 -16.37
C ARG A 209 -6.12 0.92 -15.83
N VAL A 210 -4.86 0.71 -16.14
CA VAL A 210 -3.81 1.71 -15.95
C VAL A 210 -3.98 2.76 -17.06
N ILE A 211 -4.25 4.01 -16.66
CA ILE A 211 -4.42 5.12 -17.62
C ILE A 211 -3.12 5.86 -17.89
N THR A 212 -2.23 5.95 -16.90
CA THR A 212 -0.86 6.48 -17.06
C THR A 212 0.03 6.05 -15.91
N THR A 213 1.36 6.09 -16.12
CA THR A 213 2.39 5.80 -15.10
C THR A 213 3.57 6.73 -15.26
N GLY A 214 4.21 7.10 -14.14
CA GLY A 214 5.41 7.94 -14.14
C GLY A 214 5.58 8.68 -12.83
N SER A 215 6.72 9.36 -12.67
CA SER A 215 6.91 10.24 -11.51
C SER A 215 5.92 11.41 -11.53
N PRO A 216 5.54 11.97 -10.37
CA PRO A 216 4.61 13.10 -10.30
C PRO A 216 4.99 14.25 -11.23
N GLN A 217 6.28 14.63 -11.23
CA GLN A 217 6.74 15.72 -12.07
C GLN A 217 6.68 15.38 -13.55
N LYS A 218 7.13 14.18 -13.95
CA LYS A 218 7.06 13.72 -15.34
C LYS A 218 5.64 13.72 -15.86
N LEU A 219 4.69 13.23 -15.07
CA LEU A 219 3.28 13.20 -15.48
C LEU A 219 2.72 14.62 -15.67
N LYS A 220 3.02 15.57 -14.78
CA LYS A 220 2.63 16.97 -14.96
C LYS A 220 3.21 17.57 -16.24
N ASP A 221 4.47 17.29 -16.53
CA ASP A 221 5.13 17.79 -17.74
C ASP A 221 4.54 17.14 -19.01
N ASP A 222 4.36 15.81 -19.04
CA ASP A 222 3.82 15.07 -20.18
C ASP A 222 2.40 15.54 -20.55
N TYR A 223 1.55 15.79 -19.54
CA TYR A 223 0.17 16.28 -19.74
C TYR A 223 0.05 17.81 -19.79
N GLN A 224 1.16 18.55 -19.63
CA GLN A 224 1.20 20.02 -19.65
C GLN A 224 0.19 20.64 -18.66
N VAL A 225 0.29 20.21 -17.40
CA VAL A 225 -0.58 20.65 -16.28
C VAL A 225 0.25 20.94 -15.03
N THR A 226 -0.37 21.59 -14.03
CA THR A 226 0.33 22.00 -12.81
C THR A 226 0.08 21.09 -11.62
N ASN A 227 -0.94 20.23 -11.67
CA ASN A 227 -1.34 19.35 -10.58
C ASN A 227 -1.75 17.97 -11.07
N LEU A 228 -1.75 16.99 -10.16
CA LEU A 228 -2.03 15.59 -10.48
C LEU A 228 -3.53 15.31 -10.72
N GLU A 229 -4.45 16.14 -10.19
CA GLU A 229 -5.87 16.05 -10.49
C GLU A 229 -6.13 16.25 -11.98
N GLU A 230 -5.50 17.27 -12.58
CA GLU A 230 -5.61 17.53 -14.01
C GLU A 230 -4.96 16.42 -14.85
N VAL A 231 -3.81 15.84 -14.41
CA VAL A 231 -3.23 14.65 -15.04
C VAL A 231 -4.26 13.54 -15.09
N PHE A 232 -4.89 13.24 -13.94
CA PHE A 232 -5.87 12.16 -13.83
C PHE A 232 -7.07 12.36 -14.74
N LEU A 233 -7.56 13.60 -14.86
CA LEU A 233 -8.70 13.94 -15.73
C LEU A 233 -8.34 13.81 -17.21
N LYS A 234 -7.19 14.35 -17.64
CA LYS A 234 -6.74 14.30 -19.05
C LYS A 234 -6.44 12.84 -19.47
N ALA A 235 -5.65 12.12 -18.70
CA ALA A 235 -5.34 10.71 -18.98
C ALA A 235 -6.60 9.84 -19.05
N GLY A 236 -7.58 10.09 -18.17
CA GLY A 236 -8.86 9.39 -18.19
C GLY A 236 -9.72 9.72 -19.40
N GLY A 237 -9.68 10.96 -19.91
CA GLY A 237 -10.38 11.39 -21.12
C GLY A 237 -9.80 10.76 -22.39
N GLU A 238 -8.49 10.71 -22.53
CA GLU A 238 -7.79 10.07 -23.65
C GLU A 238 -8.07 8.55 -23.70
N ALA A 239 -8.07 7.88 -22.52
CA ALA A 239 -8.39 6.46 -22.43
C ALA A 239 -9.80 6.12 -22.93
N HIS A 240 -10.79 7.00 -22.71
CA HIS A 240 -12.15 6.84 -23.24
C HIS A 240 -12.23 7.09 -24.77
N ALA A 241 -11.48 8.06 -25.29
CA ALA A 241 -11.45 8.34 -26.71
C ALA A 241 -10.92 7.15 -27.54
N HIS A 242 -9.89 6.45 -27.05
CA HIS A 242 -9.35 5.26 -27.69
C HIS A 242 -10.28 4.04 -27.64
N GLN A 243 -11.19 3.94 -26.66
CA GLN A 243 -12.16 2.84 -26.57
C GLN A 243 -13.36 3.02 -27.49
N SER A 244 -13.69 4.27 -27.87
CA SER A 244 -14.82 4.55 -28.76
C SER A 244 -14.51 4.32 -30.24
N ILE A 245 -13.25 3.98 -30.57
CA ILE A 245 -12.76 3.79 -31.95
C ILE A 245 -12.43 2.29 -32.23
N SER A 246 -12.53 1.42 -31.22
CA SER A 246 -12.29 -0.02 -31.31
C SER A 246 -13.58 -0.82 -31.28
#